data_af05e9c442f1a89d97ad46df477f7199
#
_entry.id   af05e9c442f1a89d97ad46df477f7199
#
_cell.length_a   1.000
_cell.length_b   1.000
_cell.length_c   1.000
_cell.angle_alpha   90.00
_cell.angle_beta   90.00
_cell.angle_gamma   90.00
#
_symmetry.space_group_name_H-M   'P 1'
#
loop_
_entity.id
_entity.type
_entity.pdbx_description
1 polymer ?
#
loop_
_entity_poly.entity_id
_entity_poly.type
_entity_poly.pdbx_seq_one_letter_code
_entity_poly.pdbx_strand_id
1 'polypeptide(L)'
;MKRTDYIGWDEYFMGVAHLSAMRSKDDSSQVGACIVNEKNRIVGIGYNGFPIGCSDDELPWDKSDDFLESKYAYVVHAEPNAILNSTVDLAGSRIYVTLFPCNECAKLIIQSGIKE
;
A
#
# COMPACT_ATOMS: atom_id res chain seq x y z
N MET A 1 -37.30 5.56 1.08
CA MET A 1 -36.42 6.62 1.62
C MET A 1 -35.00 6.11 1.67
N LYS A 2 -34.05 6.91 1.24
CA LYS A 2 -32.65 6.50 1.24
C LYS A 2 -32.08 6.50 2.67
N ARG A 3 -31.08 5.65 2.91
CA ARG A 3 -30.30 5.70 4.14
C ARG A 3 -29.50 7.00 4.19
N THR A 4 -29.20 7.45 5.41
CA THR A 4 -28.36 8.63 5.65
C THR A 4 -27.11 8.31 6.46
N ASP A 5 -27.00 7.07 6.93
CA ASP A 5 -25.91 6.60 7.80
C ASP A 5 -24.82 5.84 7.04
N TYR A 6 -24.74 5.99 5.73
CA TYR A 6 -23.69 5.39 4.94
C TYR A 6 -22.35 6.14 5.11
N ILE A 7 -21.25 5.42 4.97
CA ILE A 7 -19.92 6.01 5.13
C ILE A 7 -19.55 6.89 3.93
N GLY A 8 -18.69 7.88 4.17
CA GLY A 8 -18.16 8.72 3.10
C GLY A 8 -17.06 8.04 2.30
N TRP A 9 -16.65 8.69 1.22
CA TRP A 9 -15.63 8.14 0.33
C TRP A 9 -14.28 7.93 1.02
N ASP A 10 -13.83 8.86 1.85
CA ASP A 10 -12.55 8.72 2.54
C ASP A 10 -12.56 7.55 3.51
N GLU A 11 -13.66 7.39 4.26
CA GLU A 11 -13.79 6.24 5.16
C GLU A 11 -13.82 4.93 4.39
N TYR A 12 -14.50 4.91 3.26
CA TYR A 12 -14.58 3.73 2.41
C TYR A 12 -13.20 3.34 1.88
N PHE A 13 -12.47 4.27 1.29
CA PHE A 13 -11.17 3.97 0.71
C PHE A 13 -10.10 3.68 1.76
N MET A 14 -10.16 4.36 2.91
CA MET A 14 -9.28 4.02 4.02
C MET A 14 -9.62 2.64 4.58
N GLY A 15 -10.89 2.26 4.59
CA GLY A 15 -11.32 0.91 4.95
C GLY A 15 -10.76 -0.14 4.01
N VAL A 16 -10.74 0.14 2.70
CA VAL A 16 -10.12 -0.76 1.71
C VAL A 16 -8.62 -0.88 1.96
N ALA A 17 -7.93 0.22 2.28
CA ALA A 17 -6.51 0.16 2.62
C ALA A 17 -6.28 -0.70 3.87
N HIS A 18 -7.09 -0.55 4.91
CA HIS A 18 -7.01 -1.38 6.11
C HIS A 18 -7.27 -2.85 5.81
N LEU A 19 -8.27 -3.13 4.98
CA LEU A 19 -8.56 -4.52 4.57
C LEU A 19 -7.36 -5.12 3.84
N SER A 20 -6.72 -4.35 2.95
CA SER A 20 -5.52 -4.79 2.23
C SER A 20 -4.37 -5.09 3.20
N ALA A 21 -4.20 -4.28 4.24
CA ALA A 21 -3.17 -4.49 5.25
C ALA A 21 -3.31 -5.85 5.96
N MET A 22 -4.53 -6.37 6.05
CA MET A 22 -4.79 -7.66 6.70
C MET A 22 -4.18 -8.84 5.93
N ARG A 23 -3.78 -8.64 4.67
CA ARG A 23 -3.07 -9.64 3.88
C ARG A 23 -1.56 -9.65 4.17
N SER A 24 -0.98 -8.68 4.83
CA SER A 24 0.45 -8.63 5.12
C SER A 24 0.83 -9.70 6.13
N LYS A 25 1.95 -10.39 5.86
CA LYS A 25 2.50 -11.43 6.74
C LYS A 25 3.56 -10.88 7.70
N ASP A 26 3.86 -9.58 7.60
CA ASP A 26 4.81 -8.93 8.50
C ASP A 26 4.20 -8.88 9.90
N ASP A 27 4.90 -9.45 10.89
CA ASP A 27 4.39 -9.51 12.27
C ASP A 27 4.59 -8.20 13.05
N SER A 28 5.44 -7.30 12.56
CA SER A 28 5.70 -6.00 13.19
C SER A 28 4.72 -4.93 12.72
N SER A 29 4.52 -4.81 11.41
CA SER A 29 3.70 -3.75 10.82
C SER A 29 2.96 -4.26 9.62
N GLN A 30 1.65 -4.13 9.61
CA GLN A 30 0.80 -4.46 8.48
C GLN A 30 0.30 -3.14 7.89
N VAL A 31 0.70 -2.84 6.67
CA VAL A 31 0.38 -1.58 5.98
C VAL A 31 -0.38 -1.88 4.70
N GLY A 32 -1.42 -1.09 4.45
CA GLY A 32 -2.21 -1.19 3.23
C GLY A 32 -2.30 0.16 2.55
N ALA A 33 -2.45 0.13 1.23
CA ALA A 33 -2.60 1.31 0.39
C ALA A 33 -3.69 1.10 -0.64
N CYS A 34 -4.44 2.17 -0.92
CA CYS A 34 -5.51 2.19 -1.91
C CYS A 34 -5.37 3.46 -2.75
N ILE A 35 -5.28 3.30 -4.06
CA ILE A 35 -5.17 4.42 -5.00
C ILE A 35 -6.50 4.57 -5.72
N VAL A 36 -6.98 5.82 -5.80
CA VAL A 36 -8.29 6.15 -6.33
C VAL A 36 -8.14 7.27 -7.36
N ASN A 37 -8.79 7.12 -8.51
CA ASN A 37 -8.77 8.15 -9.53
C ASN A 37 -9.79 9.26 -9.25
N GLU A 38 -9.84 10.27 -10.13
CA GLU A 38 -10.72 11.42 -9.97
C GLU A 38 -12.21 11.08 -10.02
N LYS A 39 -12.56 9.91 -10.54
CA LYS A 39 -13.92 9.41 -10.62
C LYS A 39 -14.30 8.50 -9.45
N ASN A 40 -13.50 8.49 -8.38
CA ASN A 40 -13.69 7.63 -7.21
C ASN A 40 -13.67 6.14 -7.55
N ARG A 41 -12.84 5.76 -8.52
CA ARG A 41 -12.61 4.35 -8.87
C ARG A 41 -11.28 3.90 -8.31
N ILE A 42 -11.27 2.74 -7.66
CA ILE A 42 -10.05 2.15 -7.16
C ILE A 42 -9.23 1.65 -8.34
N VAL A 43 -8.00 2.13 -8.46
CA VAL A 43 -7.09 1.78 -9.57
C VAL A 43 -5.82 1.09 -9.10
N GLY A 44 -5.58 0.99 -7.81
CA GLY A 44 -4.45 0.26 -7.27
C GLY A 44 -4.65 -0.07 -5.80
N ILE A 45 -4.24 -1.27 -5.43
CA ILE A 45 -4.29 -1.75 -4.03
C ILE A 45 -2.98 -2.46 -3.75
N GLY A 46 -2.44 -2.26 -2.56
CA GLY A 46 -1.21 -2.93 -2.16
C GLY A 46 -1.11 -3.10 -0.64
N TYR A 47 -0.29 -4.03 -0.25
CA TYR A 47 0.12 -4.24 1.14
C TYR A 47 1.60 -4.63 1.14
N ASN A 48 2.26 -4.49 2.28
CA ASN A 48 3.69 -4.78 2.37
C ASN A 48 3.96 -6.28 2.36
N GLY A 49 4.96 -6.68 1.60
CA GLY A 49 5.32 -8.10 1.45
C GLY A 49 6.55 -8.25 0.58
N PHE A 50 6.98 -9.49 0.39
CA PHE A 50 8.13 -9.79 -0.44
C PHE A 50 7.79 -9.74 -1.92
N PRO A 51 8.80 -9.54 -2.79
CA PRO A 51 8.59 -9.52 -4.25
C PRO A 51 7.95 -10.81 -4.76
N ILE A 52 7.25 -10.71 -5.88
CA ILE A 52 6.66 -11.86 -6.56
C ILE A 52 7.74 -12.91 -6.82
N GLY A 53 7.44 -14.16 -6.52
CA GLY A 53 8.36 -15.28 -6.73
C GLY A 53 9.34 -15.52 -5.60
N CYS A 54 9.40 -14.64 -4.59
CA CYS A 54 10.21 -14.85 -3.40
C CYS A 54 9.39 -15.58 -2.34
N SER A 55 10.01 -16.57 -1.70
CA SER A 55 9.32 -17.35 -0.69
C SER A 55 9.15 -16.57 0.61
N ASP A 56 7.92 -16.52 1.12
CA ASP A 56 7.63 -15.95 2.43
C ASP A 56 8.23 -16.79 3.57
N ASP A 57 8.55 -18.05 3.31
CA ASP A 57 9.08 -18.96 4.31
C ASP A 57 10.62 -18.98 4.34
N GLU A 58 11.28 -18.49 3.30
CA GLU A 58 12.74 -18.54 3.18
C GLU A 58 13.42 -17.20 3.48
N LEU A 59 12.75 -16.08 3.25
CA LEU A 59 13.32 -14.76 3.50
C LEU A 59 13.02 -14.30 4.93
N PRO A 60 13.90 -13.45 5.50
CA PRO A 60 13.73 -13.03 6.89
C PRO A 60 12.61 -11.99 7.05
N TRP A 61 11.77 -12.17 8.07
CA TRP A 61 10.77 -11.21 8.48
C TRP A 61 11.22 -10.35 9.67
N ASP A 62 12.37 -10.67 10.24
CA ASP A 62 12.88 -10.02 11.44
C ASP A 62 13.69 -8.76 11.11
N LYS A 63 13.84 -7.91 12.08
CA LYS A 63 14.78 -6.80 12.04
C LYS A 63 16.14 -7.33 12.49
N SER A 64 17.21 -6.96 11.79
CA SER A 64 18.57 -7.38 12.11
C SER A 64 19.54 -6.24 11.80
N ASP A 65 20.67 -6.21 12.52
CA ASP A 65 21.74 -5.27 12.24
C ASP A 65 22.45 -5.60 10.91
N ASP A 66 22.41 -6.87 10.49
CA ASP A 66 22.86 -7.25 9.15
C ASP A 66 21.71 -7.03 8.17
N PHE A 67 21.89 -6.10 7.24
CA PHE A 67 20.86 -5.72 6.28
C PHE A 67 20.34 -6.93 5.49
N LEU A 68 21.22 -7.82 5.05
CA LEU A 68 20.82 -8.98 4.24
C LEU A 68 20.11 -10.06 5.05
N GLU A 69 20.20 -10.02 6.37
CA GLU A 69 19.50 -10.93 7.28
C GLU A 69 18.21 -10.29 7.83
N SER A 70 17.84 -9.12 7.33
CA SER A 70 16.67 -8.41 7.79
C SER A 70 15.62 -8.33 6.68
N LYS A 71 14.36 -8.12 7.07
CA LYS A 71 13.27 -7.90 6.13
C LYS A 71 13.48 -6.66 5.25
N TYR A 72 14.24 -5.67 5.74
CA TYR A 72 14.43 -4.41 5.03
C TYR A 72 15.15 -4.54 3.69
N ALA A 73 15.94 -5.61 3.51
CA ALA A 73 16.59 -5.87 2.23
C ALA A 73 15.60 -6.35 1.15
N TYR A 74 14.47 -6.90 1.54
CA TYR A 74 13.60 -7.65 0.63
C TYR A 74 12.16 -7.13 0.57
N VAL A 75 11.65 -6.56 1.65
CA VAL A 75 10.23 -6.20 1.72
C VAL A 75 9.92 -5.03 0.76
N VAL A 76 8.83 -5.17 0.02
CA VAL A 76 8.26 -4.10 -0.78
C VAL A 76 7.13 -3.47 0.03
N HIS A 77 7.16 -2.15 0.20
CA HIS A 77 6.15 -1.45 0.96
C HIS A 77 4.80 -1.42 0.24
N ALA A 78 3.75 -1.11 0.98
CA ALA A 78 2.38 -1.13 0.46
C ALA A 78 2.18 -0.14 -0.68
N GLU A 79 2.77 1.05 -0.60
CA GLU A 79 2.59 2.11 -1.60
C GLU A 79 3.21 1.74 -2.95
N PRO A 80 4.49 1.31 -3.02
CA PRO A 80 5.04 0.79 -4.28
C PRO A 80 4.24 -0.39 -4.82
N ASN A 81 3.76 -1.29 -3.97
CA ASN A 81 2.94 -2.41 -4.41
C ASN A 81 1.63 -1.94 -5.04
N ALA A 82 0.97 -0.95 -4.45
CA ALA A 82 -0.25 -0.40 -5.01
C ALA A 82 0.01 0.26 -6.37
N ILE A 83 1.11 1.01 -6.50
CA ILE A 83 1.51 1.66 -7.75
C ILE A 83 1.80 0.62 -8.82
N LEU A 84 2.59 -0.40 -8.50
CA LEU A 84 3.00 -1.43 -9.46
C LEU A 84 1.86 -2.39 -9.83
N ASN A 85 0.88 -2.55 -8.96
CA ASN A 85 -0.32 -3.35 -9.26
C ASN A 85 -1.30 -2.62 -10.17
N SER A 86 -1.15 -1.31 -10.34
CA SER A 86 -2.02 -0.54 -11.22
C SER A 86 -1.63 -0.77 -12.68
N THR A 87 -2.64 -0.84 -13.55
CA THR A 87 -2.44 -0.98 -15.00
C THR A 87 -2.82 0.28 -15.77
N VAL A 88 -3.08 1.38 -15.07
CA VAL A 88 -3.50 2.65 -15.66
C VAL A 88 -2.59 3.78 -15.20
N ASP A 89 -2.68 4.93 -15.88
CA ASP A 89 -1.98 6.15 -15.49
C ASP A 89 -2.55 6.64 -14.16
N LEU A 90 -1.67 6.90 -13.21
CA LEU A 90 -2.03 7.35 -11.86
C LEU A 90 -2.03 8.87 -11.70
N ALA A 91 -1.71 9.61 -12.76
CA ALA A 91 -1.68 11.07 -12.70
C ALA A 91 -3.02 11.63 -12.22
N GLY A 92 -2.98 12.55 -11.26
CA GLY A 92 -4.18 13.16 -10.70
C GLY A 92 -4.93 12.32 -9.68
N SER A 93 -4.46 11.11 -9.42
CA SER A 93 -5.08 10.23 -8.41
C SER A 93 -4.73 10.66 -6.99
N ARG A 94 -5.40 10.05 -6.02
CA ARG A 94 -5.08 10.19 -4.61
C ARG A 94 -4.84 8.81 -4.01
N ILE A 95 -4.05 8.77 -2.94
CA ILE A 95 -3.70 7.52 -2.26
C ILE A 95 -4.11 7.57 -0.79
N TYR A 96 -4.62 6.46 -0.30
CA TYR A 96 -4.95 6.25 1.10
C TYR A 96 -4.00 5.20 1.66
N VAL A 97 -3.32 5.51 2.74
CA VAL A 97 -2.33 4.63 3.36
C VAL A 97 -2.59 4.54 4.85
N THR A 98 -2.47 3.35 5.41
CA THR A 98 -2.74 3.13 6.82
C THR A 98 -1.61 3.58 7.75
N LEU A 99 -0.42 3.86 7.19
CA LEU A 99 0.74 4.38 7.91
C LEU A 99 1.39 5.46 7.05
N PHE A 100 1.87 6.54 7.68
CA PHE A 100 2.51 7.63 6.95
C PHE A 100 3.68 7.10 6.12
N PRO A 101 3.77 7.45 4.81
CA PRO A 101 4.80 6.91 3.94
C PRO A 101 6.21 7.31 4.36
N CYS A 102 7.17 6.39 4.19
CA CYS A 102 8.58 6.74 4.34
C CYS A 102 9.03 7.63 3.16
N ASN A 103 10.20 8.24 3.28
CA ASN A 103 10.67 9.18 2.25
C ASN A 103 10.87 8.50 0.89
N GLU A 104 11.28 7.24 0.84
CA GLU A 104 11.41 6.50 -0.42
C GLU A 104 10.06 6.28 -1.08
N CYS A 105 9.06 5.87 -0.30
CA CYS A 105 7.70 5.69 -0.80
C CYS A 105 7.07 7.03 -1.24
N ALA A 106 7.31 8.09 -0.49
CA ALA A 106 6.82 9.43 -0.85
C ALA A 106 7.35 9.88 -2.20
N LYS A 107 8.63 9.63 -2.49
CA LYS A 107 9.22 9.95 -3.80
C LYS A 107 8.53 9.21 -4.93
N LEU A 108 8.23 7.93 -4.73
CA LEU A 108 7.54 7.12 -5.73
C LEU A 108 6.10 7.58 -5.95
N ILE A 109 5.41 7.95 -4.89
CA ILE A 109 4.05 8.50 -4.96
C ILE A 109 4.05 9.78 -5.80
N ILE A 110 4.96 10.70 -5.51
CA ILE A 110 5.08 11.97 -6.25
C ILE A 110 5.40 11.69 -7.72
N GLN A 111 6.37 10.81 -7.97
CA GLN A 111 6.83 10.52 -9.34
C GLN A 111 5.76 9.83 -10.18
N SER A 112 4.84 9.10 -9.56
CA SER A 112 3.73 8.46 -10.26
C SER A 112 2.65 9.43 -10.71
N GLY A 113 2.70 10.68 -10.25
CA GLY A 113 1.70 11.70 -10.58
C GLY A 113 0.52 11.75 -9.62
N ILE A 114 0.52 10.95 -8.57
CA ILE A 114 -0.50 11.02 -7.50
C ILE A 114 -0.35 12.37 -6.81
N LYS A 115 -1.46 13.10 -6.66
CA LYS A 115 -1.42 14.49 -6.17
C LYS A 115 -1.91 14.67 -4.73
N GLU A 116 -2.53 13.64 -4.15
CA GLU A 116 -3.17 13.79 -2.84
C GLU A 116 -3.12 12.49 -2.03
#